data_c87161f1152ab35528b37e3fdd1e9fbe
#
_entry.id   c87161f1152ab35528b37e3fdd1e9fbe
#
_cell.length_a   1.000
_cell.length_b   1.000
_cell.length_c   1.000
_cell.angle_alpha   90.00
_cell.angle_beta   90.00
_cell.angle_gamma   90.00
#
_symmetry.space_group_name_H-M   'P 1'
#
loop_
_entity.id
_entity.type
_entity.pdbx_description
1 polymer ?
#
loop_
_entity_poly.entity_id
_entity_poly.type
_entity_poly.pdbx_seq_one_letter_code
_entity_poly.pdbx_strand_id
1 'polypeptide(L)'
;MIQQKASLLLALGASACVTASVAREPAHTMTDDSRTGSLLSALFTDAKAGLVLPYRLFVPPACSAGAPCGLLLFLHGAGERGKDNQAQLGNDAVAFVDPAAQAENPTIVVYPQCPEGMQWVDSDWNKGTYSLAATPISKPLTAVLALLAWLQSQHPVDPTRVLVTGLSMGGYGTWDIVARQPTLFAGALALCGGGDPAQAATMRDLPIWAFHGDQDPAVQVRGSRNMVSALRAVGASPRYTEIAGHGHDIWTVAYRDPAVVRWLLSQKRVPQ
;
A
#
# COMPACT_ATOMS: atom_id res chain seq x y z
N MET A 1 45.29 -41.27 -63.65
CA MET A 1 45.88 -41.43 -62.31
C MET A 1 46.15 -40.00 -61.72
N ILE A 2 45.21 -39.38 -61.03
CA ILE A 2 45.42 -38.23 -60.25
C ILE A 2 44.55 -38.33 -59.01
N GLN A 3 45.15 -38.45 -57.83
CA GLN A 3 44.51 -38.52 -56.53
C GLN A 3 44.06 -37.15 -56.12
N GLN A 4 42.78 -36.97 -55.83
CA GLN A 4 42.27 -35.79 -55.14
C GLN A 4 42.29 -36.05 -53.63
N LYS A 5 43.02 -35.19 -52.92
CA LYS A 5 43.03 -35.11 -51.46
C LYS A 5 41.84 -34.26 -51.01
N ALA A 6 40.96 -34.85 -50.23
CA ALA A 6 39.86 -34.12 -49.54
C ALA A 6 40.41 -33.50 -48.26
N SER A 7 40.31 -32.17 -48.14
CA SER A 7 40.58 -31.45 -46.89
C SER A 7 39.31 -31.35 -46.04
N LEU A 8 39.40 -31.86 -44.82
CA LEU A 8 38.33 -31.82 -43.80
C LEU A 8 38.47 -30.51 -43.03
N LEU A 9 37.53 -29.57 -43.21
CA LEU A 9 37.43 -28.38 -42.37
C LEU A 9 36.66 -28.73 -41.09
N LEU A 10 37.32 -28.65 -39.93
CA LEU A 10 36.69 -28.68 -38.63
C LEU A 10 36.09 -27.30 -38.36
N ALA A 11 34.76 -27.21 -38.25
CA ALA A 11 34.07 -26.04 -37.74
C ALA A 11 34.02 -26.10 -36.21
N LEU A 12 34.76 -25.19 -35.56
CA LEU A 12 34.66 -24.96 -34.12
C LEU A 12 33.38 -24.19 -33.85
N GLY A 13 32.36 -24.87 -33.29
CA GLY A 13 31.18 -24.24 -32.78
C GLY A 13 31.47 -23.47 -31.47
N ALA A 14 31.41 -22.15 -31.50
CA ALA A 14 31.43 -21.32 -30.29
C ALA A 14 30.10 -21.46 -29.56
N SER A 15 30.08 -22.20 -28.44
CA SER A 15 28.95 -22.28 -27.54
C SER A 15 28.84 -20.95 -26.76
N ALA A 16 27.88 -20.09 -27.13
CA ALA A 16 27.56 -18.92 -26.38
C ALA A 16 26.90 -19.34 -25.05
N CYS A 17 27.65 -19.20 -23.95
CA CYS A 17 27.12 -19.35 -22.59
C CYS A 17 26.19 -18.17 -22.32
N VAL A 18 24.87 -18.38 -22.44
CA VAL A 18 23.86 -17.42 -21.99
C VAL A 18 23.85 -17.48 -20.48
N THR A 19 24.55 -16.56 -19.83
CA THR A 19 24.40 -16.32 -18.39
C THR A 19 23.03 -15.73 -18.15
N ALA A 20 22.10 -16.57 -17.71
CA ALA A 20 20.82 -16.11 -17.17
C ALA A 20 21.13 -15.18 -15.98
N SER A 21 20.80 -13.90 -16.11
CA SER A 21 20.81 -12.95 -15.01
C SER A 21 19.75 -13.41 -14.01
N VAL A 22 20.18 -14.05 -12.94
CA VAL A 22 19.31 -14.34 -11.79
C VAL A 22 18.91 -12.99 -11.23
N ALA A 23 17.64 -12.63 -11.36
CA ALA A 23 17.08 -11.47 -10.69
C ALA A 23 17.40 -11.61 -9.20
N ARG A 24 18.20 -10.66 -8.66
CA ARG A 24 18.55 -10.65 -7.25
C ARG A 24 17.26 -10.49 -6.47
N GLU A 25 16.93 -11.46 -5.63
CA GLU A 25 15.83 -11.33 -4.66
C GLU A 25 16.01 -10.03 -3.85
N PRO A 26 14.92 -9.36 -3.49
CA PRO A 26 15.02 -8.14 -2.68
C PRO A 26 15.76 -8.45 -1.39
N ALA A 27 16.85 -7.72 -1.11
CA ALA A 27 17.62 -7.89 0.10
C ALA A 27 16.78 -7.41 1.29
N HIS A 28 16.53 -8.31 2.23
CA HIS A 28 15.74 -8.07 3.42
C HIS A 28 16.64 -8.18 4.66
N THR A 29 16.66 -7.14 5.50
CA THR A 29 17.35 -7.16 6.78
C THR A 29 16.31 -7.03 7.89
N MET A 30 16.02 -8.12 8.59
CA MET A 30 15.24 -8.09 9.83
C MET A 30 16.20 -7.94 11.00
N THR A 31 15.95 -6.98 11.89
CA THR A 31 16.49 -7.04 13.24
C THR A 31 15.51 -7.88 14.05
N ASP A 32 15.98 -9.05 14.48
CA ASP A 32 15.19 -10.07 15.14
C ASP A 32 14.63 -9.56 16.49
N ASP A 33 13.33 -9.33 16.54
CA ASP A 33 12.58 -9.38 17.78
C ASP A 33 11.45 -10.41 17.56
N SER A 34 11.75 -11.67 17.87
CA SER A 34 10.93 -12.86 17.60
C SER A 34 9.61 -12.94 18.41
N ARG A 35 9.16 -11.81 18.97
CA ARG A 35 7.91 -11.73 19.71
C ARG A 35 6.74 -11.47 18.77
N THR A 36 6.04 -12.53 18.39
CA THR A 36 4.70 -12.43 17.81
C THR A 36 3.83 -11.49 18.66
N GLY A 37 3.31 -10.42 18.05
CA GLY A 37 2.54 -9.38 18.74
C GLY A 37 3.29 -8.10 19.04
N SER A 38 4.60 -7.99 18.77
CA SER A 38 5.35 -6.73 18.79
C SER A 38 5.48 -6.10 17.40
N LEU A 39 5.67 -4.77 17.36
CA LEU A 39 5.97 -4.06 16.10
C LEU A 39 7.44 -4.27 15.74
N LEU A 40 7.71 -5.15 14.81
CA LEU A 40 9.04 -5.42 14.27
C LEU A 40 9.55 -4.22 13.47
N SER A 41 10.86 -3.95 13.54
CA SER A 41 11.53 -2.94 12.73
C SER A 41 12.32 -3.62 11.61
N ALA A 42 12.13 -3.20 10.36
CA ALA A 42 12.81 -3.80 9.22
C ALA A 42 13.05 -2.81 8.07
N LEU A 43 13.88 -3.23 7.11
CA LEU A 43 14.18 -2.51 5.88
C LEU A 43 13.84 -3.40 4.68
N PHE A 44 13.18 -2.84 3.69
CA PHE A 44 12.90 -3.50 2.42
C PHE A 44 13.65 -2.79 1.29
N THR A 45 14.46 -3.52 0.54
CA THR A 45 15.19 -2.97 -0.62
C THR A 45 14.49 -3.37 -1.90
N ASP A 46 13.94 -2.40 -2.61
CA ASP A 46 13.41 -2.59 -3.95
C ASP A 46 14.42 -2.12 -4.99
N ALA A 47 15.02 -3.08 -5.71
CA ALA A 47 15.98 -2.79 -6.77
C ALA A 47 15.34 -2.07 -7.97
N LYS A 48 14.05 -2.30 -8.25
CA LYS A 48 13.32 -1.67 -9.36
C LYS A 48 13.06 -0.18 -9.10
N ALA A 49 12.62 0.16 -7.89
CA ALA A 49 12.45 1.55 -7.47
C ALA A 49 13.81 2.22 -7.15
N GLY A 50 14.86 1.44 -6.91
CA GLY A 50 16.15 1.93 -6.41
C GLY A 50 16.02 2.55 -5.03
N LEU A 51 15.21 1.92 -4.15
CA LEU A 51 14.82 2.49 -2.86
C LEU A 51 14.97 1.47 -1.73
N VAL A 52 15.48 1.95 -0.59
CA VAL A 52 15.41 1.24 0.69
C VAL A 52 14.26 1.86 1.48
N LEU A 53 13.25 1.05 1.81
CA LEU A 53 12.04 1.47 2.49
C LEU A 53 12.06 0.94 3.92
N PRO A 54 12.22 1.80 4.95
CA PRO A 54 12.00 1.41 6.33
C PRO A 54 10.54 1.04 6.54
N TYR A 55 10.26 0.02 7.33
CA TYR A 55 8.89 -0.33 7.70
C TYR A 55 8.79 -0.95 9.08
N ARG A 56 7.62 -0.80 9.68
CA ARG A 56 7.24 -1.53 10.90
C ARG A 56 6.22 -2.59 10.51
N LEU A 57 6.29 -3.75 11.18
CA LEU A 57 5.43 -4.89 10.90
C LEU A 57 4.87 -5.46 12.19
N PHE A 58 3.56 -5.62 12.23
CA PHE A 58 2.86 -6.38 13.25
C PHE A 58 2.34 -7.68 12.64
N VAL A 59 2.64 -8.80 13.27
CA VAL A 59 2.10 -10.11 12.89
C VAL A 59 1.33 -10.66 14.09
N PRO A 60 -0.01 -10.80 14.00
CA PRO A 60 -0.80 -11.34 15.10
C PRO A 60 -0.38 -12.78 15.43
N PRO A 61 -0.35 -13.17 16.73
CA PRO A 61 -0.07 -14.55 17.13
C PRO A 61 -1.03 -15.58 16.55
N ALA A 62 -2.24 -15.17 16.21
CA ALA A 62 -3.27 -16.03 15.61
C ALA A 62 -2.98 -16.41 14.16
N CYS A 63 -2.05 -15.73 13.47
CA CYS A 63 -1.76 -16.00 12.06
C CYS A 63 -0.92 -17.28 11.91
N SER A 64 -1.44 -18.22 11.14
CA SER A 64 -0.75 -19.47 10.80
C SER A 64 -1.18 -19.98 9.43
N ALA A 65 -0.49 -20.99 8.88
CA ALA A 65 -0.87 -21.59 7.59
C ALA A 65 -2.30 -22.17 7.61
N GLY A 66 -2.78 -22.65 8.76
CA GLY A 66 -4.15 -23.14 8.94
C GLY A 66 -5.19 -22.05 9.25
N ALA A 67 -4.74 -20.83 9.57
CA ALA A 67 -5.56 -19.66 9.89
C ALA A 67 -4.94 -18.39 9.30
N PRO A 68 -5.02 -18.18 7.97
CA PRO A 68 -4.45 -17.00 7.33
C PRO A 68 -5.16 -15.72 7.76
N CYS A 69 -4.40 -14.64 7.91
CA CYS A 69 -4.86 -13.34 8.38
C CYS A 69 -5.05 -12.34 7.24
N GLY A 70 -5.76 -11.24 7.51
CA GLY A 70 -5.73 -10.08 6.64
C GLY A 70 -4.33 -9.45 6.57
N LEU A 71 -4.12 -8.57 5.59
CA LEU A 71 -2.93 -7.72 5.47
C LEU A 71 -3.37 -6.28 5.27
N LEU A 72 -3.04 -5.40 6.22
CA LEU A 72 -3.33 -3.98 6.15
C LEU A 72 -2.07 -3.18 5.84
N LEU A 73 -2.12 -2.37 4.79
CA LEU A 73 -1.16 -1.32 4.48
C LEU A 73 -1.61 -0.01 5.12
N PHE A 74 -0.74 0.59 5.94
CA PHE A 74 -0.96 1.92 6.51
C PHE A 74 0.00 2.94 5.86
N LEU A 75 -0.54 3.98 5.23
CA LEU A 75 0.21 5.06 4.60
C LEU A 75 0.11 6.34 5.45
N HIS A 76 1.23 6.75 6.03
CA HIS A 76 1.32 7.93 6.90
C HIS A 76 1.24 9.26 6.14
N GLY A 77 1.09 10.37 6.86
CA GLY A 77 1.07 11.73 6.33
C GLY A 77 2.47 12.29 6.00
N ALA A 78 2.52 13.54 5.57
CA ALA A 78 3.77 14.17 5.15
C ALA A 78 4.74 14.44 6.31
N GLY A 79 4.23 14.61 7.52
CA GLY A 79 5.03 14.89 8.72
C GLY A 79 5.86 13.71 9.20
N GLU A 80 5.47 12.48 8.84
CA GLU A 80 6.10 11.24 9.30
C GLU A 80 7.13 10.69 8.30
N ARG A 81 7.44 11.46 7.25
CA ARG A 81 8.53 11.13 6.31
C ARG A 81 9.87 11.07 7.02
N GLY A 82 10.74 10.18 6.57
CA GLY A 82 12.06 10.06 7.18
C GLY A 82 12.72 8.72 6.94
N LYS A 83 13.63 8.39 7.88
CA LYS A 83 14.39 7.12 7.88
C LYS A 83 14.57 6.54 9.29
N ASP A 84 13.90 7.12 10.28
CA ASP A 84 14.01 6.72 11.68
C ASP A 84 13.23 5.45 12.00
N ASN A 85 12.36 5.03 11.08
CA ASN A 85 11.46 3.88 11.23
C ASN A 85 10.59 3.95 12.49
N GLN A 86 10.20 5.16 12.91
CA GLN A 86 9.42 5.44 14.12
C GLN A 86 8.24 6.40 13.85
N ALA A 87 8.50 7.50 13.15
CA ALA A 87 7.52 8.58 12.99
C ALA A 87 6.21 8.10 12.35
N GLN A 88 6.26 7.11 11.43
CA GLN A 88 5.09 6.54 10.77
C GLN A 88 4.09 5.83 11.70
N LEU A 89 4.46 5.59 12.97
CA LEU A 89 3.56 5.04 13.99
C LEU A 89 2.76 6.12 14.72
N GLY A 90 2.98 7.39 14.41
CA GLY A 90 2.21 8.51 14.93
C GLY A 90 0.76 8.55 14.44
N ASN A 91 0.03 9.59 14.85
CA ASN A 91 -1.31 9.90 14.35
C ASN A 91 -2.32 8.75 14.49
N ASP A 92 -2.31 8.09 15.66
CA ASP A 92 -3.17 6.95 15.99
C ASP A 92 -3.04 5.73 15.04
N ALA A 93 -1.95 5.64 14.27
CA ALA A 93 -1.66 4.51 13.38
C ALA A 93 -1.73 3.14 14.09
N VAL A 94 -1.34 3.11 15.37
CA VAL A 94 -1.35 1.89 16.19
C VAL A 94 -2.74 1.39 16.58
N ALA A 95 -3.81 2.11 16.26
CA ALA A 95 -5.18 1.64 16.50
C ALA A 95 -5.51 0.30 15.80
N PHE A 96 -4.83 0.01 14.69
CA PHE A 96 -5.02 -1.23 13.95
C PHE A 96 -4.32 -2.45 14.57
N VAL A 97 -3.46 -2.26 15.56
CA VAL A 97 -2.86 -3.36 16.32
C VAL A 97 -3.44 -3.48 17.73
N ASP A 98 -4.53 -2.76 18.01
CA ASP A 98 -5.26 -2.88 19.27
C ASP A 98 -5.75 -4.32 19.48
N PRO A 99 -5.55 -4.91 20.68
CA PRO A 99 -5.91 -6.30 20.95
C PRO A 99 -7.38 -6.64 20.68
N ALA A 100 -8.32 -5.71 20.96
CA ALA A 100 -9.75 -5.96 20.73
C ALA A 100 -10.07 -5.99 19.22
N ALA A 101 -9.48 -5.10 18.43
CA ALA A 101 -9.63 -5.11 16.97
C ALA A 101 -9.02 -6.37 16.34
N GLN A 102 -7.86 -6.79 16.83
CA GLN A 102 -7.14 -7.97 16.37
C GLN A 102 -7.82 -9.29 16.77
N ALA A 103 -8.52 -9.34 17.91
CA ALA A 103 -9.24 -10.53 18.35
C ALA A 103 -10.39 -10.90 17.41
N GLU A 104 -11.09 -9.90 16.86
CA GLU A 104 -12.22 -10.12 15.94
C GLU A 104 -11.75 -10.44 14.51
N ASN A 105 -10.73 -9.73 14.05
CA ASN A 105 -10.24 -9.80 12.66
C ASN A 105 -8.70 -9.80 12.61
N PRO A 106 -8.04 -10.90 12.95
CA PRO A 106 -6.58 -10.96 12.93
C PRO A 106 -6.02 -10.47 11.59
N THR A 107 -5.15 -9.47 11.66
CA THR A 107 -4.64 -8.76 10.48
C THR A 107 -3.18 -8.38 10.68
N ILE A 108 -2.33 -8.80 9.76
CA ILE A 108 -0.93 -8.33 9.66
C ILE A 108 -0.99 -6.85 9.28
N VAL A 109 -0.24 -6.00 9.98
CA VAL A 109 -0.23 -4.56 9.67
C VAL A 109 1.18 -4.13 9.31
N VAL A 110 1.33 -3.49 8.16
CA VAL A 110 2.60 -2.94 7.68
C VAL A 110 2.54 -1.43 7.58
N TYR A 111 3.54 -0.77 8.17
CA TYR A 111 3.70 0.68 8.23
C TYR A 111 5.02 1.07 7.52
N PRO A 112 5.04 1.19 6.19
CA PRO A 112 6.22 1.70 5.50
C PRO A 112 6.44 3.18 5.81
N GLN A 113 7.71 3.62 5.84
CA GLN A 113 8.05 5.03 5.99
C GLN A 113 8.53 5.60 4.66
N CYS A 114 7.78 6.57 4.14
CA CYS A 114 8.16 7.31 2.95
C CYS A 114 9.40 8.14 3.23
N PRO A 115 10.43 8.10 2.38
CA PRO A 115 11.64 8.89 2.58
C PRO A 115 11.37 10.39 2.58
N GLU A 116 12.22 11.15 3.27
CA GLU A 116 12.21 12.60 3.22
C GLU A 116 12.34 13.12 1.79
N GLY A 117 11.62 14.19 1.46
CA GLY A 117 11.61 14.77 0.10
C GLY A 117 10.80 13.99 -0.93
N MET A 118 10.24 12.81 -0.58
CA MET A 118 9.36 12.02 -1.45
C MET A 118 7.90 12.09 -1.01
N GLN A 119 7.02 11.59 -1.87
CA GLN A 119 5.58 11.49 -1.60
C GLN A 119 5.06 10.12 -2.05
N TRP A 120 3.91 9.69 -1.46
CA TRP A 120 3.20 8.52 -1.98
C TRP A 120 2.69 8.76 -3.39
N VAL A 121 2.25 10.00 -3.69
CA VAL A 121 1.80 10.43 -5.01
C VAL A 121 2.46 11.78 -5.31
N ASP A 122 3.15 11.90 -6.43
CA ASP A 122 3.81 13.14 -6.85
C ASP A 122 2.77 14.12 -7.43
N SER A 123 1.88 14.64 -6.56
CA SER A 123 0.81 15.55 -6.90
C SER A 123 0.81 16.81 -6.02
N ASP A 124 0.24 17.88 -6.54
CA ASP A 124 0.01 19.11 -5.79
C ASP A 124 -1.26 18.99 -4.95
N TRP A 125 -1.11 18.89 -3.65
CA TRP A 125 -2.24 18.72 -2.69
C TRP A 125 -3.22 19.90 -2.69
N ASN A 126 -2.77 21.10 -3.08
CA ASN A 126 -3.64 22.28 -3.17
C ASN A 126 -4.69 22.17 -4.27
N LYS A 127 -4.49 21.26 -5.25
CA LYS A 127 -5.46 21.02 -6.32
C LYS A 127 -6.59 20.09 -5.91
N GLY A 128 -6.43 19.32 -4.83
CA GLY A 128 -7.41 18.35 -4.36
C GLY A 128 -7.62 17.14 -5.26
N THR A 129 -7.22 17.21 -6.53
CA THR A 129 -7.27 16.12 -7.53
C THR A 129 -6.02 16.15 -8.39
N TYR A 130 -5.74 15.03 -9.08
CA TYR A 130 -4.68 14.92 -10.09
C TYR A 130 -5.16 13.97 -11.21
N SER A 131 -4.38 13.81 -12.26
CA SER A 131 -4.65 12.83 -13.32
C SER A 131 -3.69 11.65 -13.17
N LEU A 132 -4.22 10.44 -12.96
CA LEU A 132 -3.44 9.21 -12.87
C LEU A 132 -2.62 8.95 -14.14
N ALA A 133 -3.20 9.28 -15.30
CA ALA A 133 -2.53 9.13 -16.59
C ALA A 133 -1.32 10.07 -16.76
N ALA A 134 -1.37 11.26 -16.13
CA ALA A 134 -0.28 12.24 -16.18
C ALA A 134 0.69 12.12 -14.98
N THR A 135 0.36 11.32 -13.97
CA THR A 135 1.15 11.15 -12.75
C THR A 135 1.64 9.71 -12.67
N PRO A 136 2.89 9.42 -13.07
CA PRO A 136 3.47 8.09 -12.92
C PRO A 136 3.42 7.61 -11.46
N ILE A 137 3.40 6.29 -11.26
CA ILE A 137 3.52 5.75 -9.90
C ILE A 137 4.85 6.20 -9.27
N SER A 138 4.80 6.68 -8.05
CA SER A 138 5.98 7.13 -7.33
C SER A 138 6.91 5.97 -6.97
N LYS A 139 8.20 6.27 -6.75
CA LYS A 139 9.15 5.26 -6.26
C LYS A 139 8.72 4.65 -4.91
N PRO A 140 8.26 5.45 -3.91
CA PRO A 140 7.76 4.87 -2.65
C PRO A 140 6.59 3.91 -2.85
N LEU A 141 5.57 4.26 -3.65
CA LEU A 141 4.44 3.33 -3.91
C LEU A 141 4.86 2.10 -4.73
N THR A 142 5.83 2.23 -5.64
CA THR A 142 6.41 1.07 -6.34
C THR A 142 7.04 0.10 -5.35
N ALA A 143 7.87 0.61 -4.42
CA ALA A 143 8.49 -0.20 -3.38
C ALA A 143 7.46 -0.81 -2.40
N VAL A 144 6.40 -0.07 -2.08
CA VAL A 144 5.29 -0.57 -1.24
C VAL A 144 4.57 -1.75 -1.92
N LEU A 145 4.29 -1.69 -3.22
CA LEU A 145 3.66 -2.81 -3.92
C LEU A 145 4.56 -4.06 -3.93
N ALA A 146 5.88 -3.88 -4.11
CA ALA A 146 6.84 -4.97 -4.02
C ALA A 146 6.91 -5.55 -2.58
N LEU A 147 6.88 -4.69 -1.56
CA LEU A 147 6.83 -5.09 -0.15
C LEU A 147 5.57 -5.90 0.16
N LEU A 148 4.38 -5.46 -0.31
CA LEU A 148 3.14 -6.21 -0.12
C LEU A 148 3.19 -7.60 -0.77
N ALA A 149 3.71 -7.70 -2.00
CA ALA A 149 3.86 -8.98 -2.68
C ALA A 149 4.83 -9.89 -1.93
N TRP A 150 5.93 -9.35 -1.42
CA TRP A 150 6.89 -10.10 -0.61
C TRP A 150 6.26 -10.57 0.71
N LEU A 151 5.55 -9.70 1.45
CA LEU A 151 4.88 -10.07 2.70
C LEU A 151 3.85 -11.19 2.49
N GLN A 152 3.09 -11.15 1.40
CA GLN A 152 2.15 -12.22 1.04
C GLN A 152 2.84 -13.55 0.75
N SER A 153 4.10 -13.53 0.31
CA SER A 153 4.89 -14.76 0.10
C SER A 153 5.53 -15.31 1.39
N GLN A 154 5.76 -14.44 2.38
CA GLN A 154 6.45 -14.79 3.63
C GLN A 154 5.50 -15.13 4.78
N HIS A 155 4.27 -14.64 4.73
CA HIS A 155 3.29 -14.79 5.81
C HIS A 155 2.00 -15.43 5.32
N PRO A 156 1.24 -16.11 6.18
CA PRO A 156 -0.06 -16.71 5.85
C PRO A 156 -1.14 -15.63 5.69
N VAL A 157 -1.10 -14.90 4.58
CA VAL A 157 -2.06 -13.86 4.23
C VAL A 157 -3.26 -14.46 3.50
N ASP A 158 -4.47 -14.10 3.91
CA ASP A 158 -5.70 -14.32 3.12
C ASP A 158 -5.71 -13.30 1.96
N PRO A 159 -5.50 -13.71 0.70
CA PRO A 159 -5.41 -12.78 -0.42
C PRO A 159 -6.74 -12.06 -0.71
N THR A 160 -7.82 -12.50 -0.10
CA THR A 160 -9.13 -11.83 -0.19
C THR A 160 -9.30 -10.75 0.87
N ARG A 161 -8.32 -10.54 1.77
CA ARG A 161 -8.36 -9.60 2.87
C ARG A 161 -7.13 -8.67 2.88
N VAL A 162 -6.71 -8.18 1.73
CA VAL A 162 -5.68 -7.13 1.61
C VAL A 162 -6.37 -5.76 1.70
N LEU A 163 -5.96 -4.94 2.64
CA LEU A 163 -6.62 -3.70 3.02
C LEU A 163 -5.64 -2.53 2.93
N VAL A 164 -6.16 -1.32 2.77
CA VAL A 164 -5.33 -0.11 2.80
C VAL A 164 -6.02 1.03 3.54
N THR A 165 -5.22 1.79 4.28
CA THR A 165 -5.62 3.07 4.87
C THR A 165 -4.48 4.07 4.82
N GLY A 166 -4.81 5.34 4.89
CA GLY A 166 -3.83 6.40 5.02
C GLY A 166 -4.46 7.75 5.24
N LEU A 167 -3.66 8.66 5.80
CA LEU A 167 -4.08 10.01 6.14
C LEU A 167 -3.29 11.08 5.37
N SER A 168 -3.92 12.18 4.97
CA SER A 168 -3.26 13.31 4.32
C SER A 168 -2.50 12.87 3.06
N MET A 169 -1.18 13.01 2.99
CA MET A 169 -0.33 12.43 1.94
C MET A 169 -0.63 10.93 1.74
N GLY A 170 -0.85 10.17 2.82
CA GLY A 170 -1.26 8.76 2.78
C GLY A 170 -2.69 8.57 2.31
N GLY A 171 -3.57 9.55 2.52
CA GLY A 171 -4.91 9.57 1.95
C GLY A 171 -4.88 9.64 0.42
N TYR A 172 -3.99 10.48 -0.16
CA TYR A 172 -3.70 10.46 -1.60
C TYR A 172 -3.12 9.12 -2.04
N GLY A 173 -2.15 8.59 -1.28
CA GLY A 173 -1.59 7.27 -1.55
C GLY A 173 -2.62 6.15 -1.56
N THR A 174 -3.61 6.21 -0.65
CA THR A 174 -4.73 5.26 -0.59
C THR A 174 -5.58 5.32 -1.86
N TRP A 175 -5.98 6.51 -2.30
CA TRP A 175 -6.74 6.66 -3.54
C TRP A 175 -5.94 6.20 -4.77
N ASP A 176 -4.64 6.55 -4.83
CA ASP A 176 -3.78 6.21 -5.97
C ASP A 176 -3.58 4.70 -6.10
N ILE A 177 -3.22 4.03 -4.98
CA ILE A 177 -2.88 2.61 -5.01
C ILE A 177 -4.09 1.73 -5.33
N VAL A 178 -5.30 2.08 -4.85
CA VAL A 178 -6.51 1.32 -5.18
C VAL A 178 -6.95 1.55 -6.62
N ALA A 179 -6.73 2.74 -7.18
CA ALA A 179 -7.01 3.01 -8.60
C ALA A 179 -6.05 2.24 -9.52
N ARG A 180 -4.76 2.12 -9.14
CA ARG A 180 -3.76 1.37 -9.92
C ARG A 180 -3.87 -0.15 -9.75
N GLN A 181 -4.37 -0.62 -8.61
CA GLN A 181 -4.46 -2.04 -8.26
C GLN A 181 -5.88 -2.40 -7.79
N PRO A 182 -6.89 -2.25 -8.67
CA PRO A 182 -8.29 -2.35 -8.27
C PRO A 182 -8.71 -3.76 -7.81
N THR A 183 -7.93 -4.78 -8.18
CA THR A 183 -8.20 -6.18 -7.79
C THR A 183 -7.37 -6.67 -6.61
N LEU A 184 -6.43 -5.85 -6.12
CA LEU A 184 -5.58 -6.24 -4.98
C LEU A 184 -6.31 -6.09 -3.64
N PHE A 185 -7.01 -4.96 -3.47
CA PHE A 185 -7.57 -4.59 -2.18
C PHE A 185 -9.02 -5.06 -2.00
N ALA A 186 -9.35 -5.41 -0.77
CA ALA A 186 -10.69 -5.81 -0.33
C ALA A 186 -11.45 -4.64 0.32
N GLY A 187 -10.75 -3.60 0.76
CA GLY A 187 -11.33 -2.41 1.35
C GLY A 187 -10.31 -1.29 1.50
N ALA A 188 -10.79 -0.05 1.48
CA ALA A 188 -9.97 1.14 1.63
C ALA A 188 -10.60 2.17 2.58
N LEU A 189 -9.76 2.79 3.42
CA LEU A 189 -10.15 3.88 4.31
C LEU A 189 -9.24 5.08 4.03
N ALA A 190 -9.76 6.11 3.35
CA ALA A 190 -8.99 7.27 2.90
C ALA A 190 -9.33 8.50 3.72
N LEU A 191 -8.35 9.08 4.44
CA LEU A 191 -8.53 10.22 5.31
C LEU A 191 -7.88 11.47 4.71
N CYS A 192 -8.65 12.57 4.65
CA CYS A 192 -8.23 13.91 4.19
C CYS A 192 -7.27 13.88 2.99
N GLY A 193 -7.64 13.14 1.95
CA GLY A 193 -6.89 13.00 0.71
C GLY A 193 -7.72 13.34 -0.52
N GLY A 194 -7.11 13.12 -1.69
CA GLY A 194 -7.76 13.25 -2.98
C GLY A 194 -7.20 12.26 -3.98
N GLY A 195 -7.89 12.06 -5.08
CA GLY A 195 -7.53 11.11 -6.12
C GLY A 195 -7.87 11.62 -7.52
N ASP A 196 -7.80 10.72 -8.50
CA ASP A 196 -8.27 10.96 -9.87
C ASP A 196 -9.72 10.47 -10.02
N PRO A 197 -10.72 11.37 -10.08
CA PRO A 197 -12.13 10.99 -10.26
C PRO A 197 -12.41 10.21 -11.55
N ALA A 198 -11.57 10.34 -12.58
CA ALA A 198 -11.70 9.59 -13.82
C ALA A 198 -11.50 8.08 -13.64
N GLN A 199 -10.87 7.67 -12.55
CA GLN A 199 -10.63 6.26 -12.22
C GLN A 199 -11.78 5.62 -11.41
N ALA A 200 -12.85 6.34 -11.11
CA ALA A 200 -13.95 5.84 -10.26
C ALA A 200 -14.51 4.50 -10.72
N ALA A 201 -14.63 4.29 -12.04
CA ALA A 201 -15.16 3.04 -12.60
C ALA A 201 -14.31 1.80 -12.24
N THR A 202 -12.99 1.95 -12.11
CA THR A 202 -12.08 0.85 -11.74
C THR A 202 -12.23 0.41 -10.28
N MET A 203 -12.75 1.30 -9.44
CA MET A 203 -12.92 1.09 -7.99
C MET A 203 -14.41 0.86 -7.60
N ARG A 204 -15.29 0.66 -8.60
CA ARG A 204 -16.74 0.61 -8.39
C ARG A 204 -17.17 -0.40 -7.32
N ASP A 205 -16.56 -1.58 -7.32
CA ASP A 205 -16.97 -2.69 -6.46
C ASP A 205 -16.12 -2.79 -5.17
N LEU A 206 -15.17 -1.86 -4.99
CA LEU A 206 -14.32 -1.80 -3.79
C LEU A 206 -15.07 -1.09 -2.64
N PRO A 207 -15.22 -1.71 -1.47
CA PRO A 207 -15.69 -1.02 -0.27
C PRO A 207 -14.73 0.11 0.11
N ILE A 208 -15.20 1.35 0.04
CA ILE A 208 -14.40 2.53 0.39
C ILE A 208 -15.14 3.36 1.44
N TRP A 209 -14.41 3.79 2.48
CA TRP A 209 -14.87 4.81 3.40
C TRP A 209 -13.91 5.98 3.39
N ALA A 210 -14.40 7.17 3.07
CA ALA A 210 -13.61 8.39 3.08
C ALA A 210 -14.02 9.31 4.25
N PHE A 211 -13.03 9.94 4.88
CA PHE A 211 -13.22 10.95 5.93
C PHE A 211 -12.55 12.24 5.54
N HIS A 212 -13.16 13.39 5.91
CA HIS A 212 -12.55 14.72 5.73
C HIS A 212 -13.14 15.73 6.70
N GLY A 213 -12.33 16.67 7.17
CA GLY A 213 -12.81 17.86 7.88
C GLY A 213 -13.28 18.93 6.88
N ASP A 214 -14.43 19.53 7.09
CA ASP A 214 -14.99 20.51 6.14
C ASP A 214 -14.22 21.85 6.14
N GLN A 215 -13.40 22.10 7.18
CA GLN A 215 -12.55 23.28 7.33
C GLN A 215 -11.06 22.97 7.22
N ASP A 216 -10.70 21.90 6.51
CA ASP A 216 -9.31 21.48 6.30
C ASP A 216 -8.52 22.55 5.53
N PRO A 217 -7.52 23.21 6.14
CA PRO A 217 -6.72 24.24 5.49
C PRO A 217 -5.53 23.68 4.68
N ALA A 218 -5.16 22.43 4.91
CA ALA A 218 -3.98 21.79 4.29
C ALA A 218 -4.35 20.99 3.03
N VAL A 219 -5.43 20.21 3.11
CA VAL A 219 -5.96 19.45 1.97
C VAL A 219 -7.42 19.81 1.78
N GLN A 220 -7.74 20.39 0.64
CA GLN A 220 -9.10 20.86 0.39
C GLN A 220 -10.11 19.70 0.40
N VAL A 221 -11.19 19.85 1.18
CA VAL A 221 -12.28 18.87 1.31
C VAL A 221 -12.87 18.41 -0.04
N ARG A 222 -12.77 19.27 -1.08
CA ARG A 222 -13.18 18.92 -2.44
C ARG A 222 -12.46 17.68 -2.99
N GLY A 223 -11.25 17.35 -2.50
CA GLY A 223 -10.53 16.13 -2.89
C GLY A 223 -11.36 14.88 -2.61
N SER A 224 -11.83 14.71 -1.39
CA SER A 224 -12.71 13.60 -1.01
C SER A 224 -14.11 13.73 -1.64
N ARG A 225 -14.71 14.92 -1.66
CA ARG A 225 -16.03 15.14 -2.27
C ARG A 225 -16.06 14.72 -3.73
N ASN A 226 -15.04 15.08 -4.53
CA ASN A 226 -14.94 14.74 -5.94
C ASN A 226 -14.83 13.22 -6.15
N MET A 227 -14.00 12.54 -5.36
CA MET A 227 -13.85 11.08 -5.44
C MET A 227 -15.15 10.36 -5.08
N VAL A 228 -15.80 10.75 -3.99
CA VAL A 228 -17.09 10.17 -3.55
C VAL A 228 -18.20 10.42 -4.58
N SER A 229 -18.27 11.62 -5.13
CA SER A 229 -19.23 11.97 -6.18
C SER A 229 -19.02 11.13 -7.44
N ALA A 230 -17.77 10.98 -7.89
CA ALA A 230 -17.44 10.18 -9.06
C ALA A 230 -17.76 8.70 -8.87
N LEU A 231 -17.47 8.14 -7.69
CA LEU A 231 -17.83 6.75 -7.36
C LEU A 231 -19.35 6.55 -7.40
N ARG A 232 -20.12 7.46 -6.80
CA ARG A 232 -21.59 7.40 -6.84
C ARG A 232 -22.13 7.50 -8.26
N ALA A 233 -21.52 8.32 -9.11
CA ALA A 233 -21.92 8.48 -10.51
C ALA A 233 -21.75 7.19 -11.36
N VAL A 234 -20.82 6.31 -10.97
CA VAL A 234 -20.63 5.00 -11.62
C VAL A 234 -21.38 3.86 -10.90
N GLY A 235 -22.28 4.19 -9.97
CA GLY A 235 -23.12 3.23 -9.25
C GLY A 235 -22.45 2.53 -8.06
N ALA A 236 -21.29 3.01 -7.61
CA ALA A 236 -20.68 2.56 -6.35
C ALA A 236 -21.40 3.16 -5.12
N SER A 237 -21.22 2.53 -3.96
CA SER A 237 -21.80 2.97 -2.69
C SER A 237 -20.72 3.29 -1.63
N PRO A 238 -19.83 4.27 -1.90
CA PRO A 238 -18.81 4.63 -0.93
C PRO A 238 -19.44 5.22 0.33
N ARG A 239 -18.87 4.89 1.50
CA ARG A 239 -19.15 5.61 2.73
C ARG A 239 -18.39 6.93 2.72
N TYR A 240 -19.02 7.98 3.22
CA TYR A 240 -18.38 9.28 3.38
C TYR A 240 -18.80 9.93 4.69
N THR A 241 -17.83 10.33 5.48
CA THR A 241 -18.02 11.09 6.71
C THR A 241 -17.27 12.40 6.58
N GLU A 242 -18.01 13.49 6.47
CA GLU A 242 -17.48 14.85 6.52
C GLU A 242 -17.72 15.38 7.93
N ILE A 243 -16.64 15.80 8.61
CA ILE A 243 -16.70 16.22 10.00
C ILE A 243 -16.81 17.74 10.05
N ALA A 244 -18.00 18.23 10.44
CA ALA A 244 -18.30 19.65 10.48
C ALA A 244 -17.44 20.38 11.51
N GLY A 245 -16.88 21.55 11.13
CA GLY A 245 -16.04 22.38 11.97
C GLY A 245 -14.64 21.85 12.23
N HIS A 246 -14.25 20.72 11.62
CA HIS A 246 -12.92 20.14 11.82
C HIS A 246 -11.93 20.52 10.72
N GLY A 247 -10.67 20.68 11.13
CA GLY A 247 -9.53 20.93 10.27
C GLY A 247 -8.93 19.64 9.67
N HIS A 248 -7.60 19.64 9.59
CA HIS A 248 -6.85 18.55 8.90
C HIS A 248 -6.71 17.28 9.74
N ASP A 249 -6.74 17.37 11.06
CA ASP A 249 -6.37 16.30 12.01
C ASP A 249 -7.50 15.29 12.33
N ILE A 250 -8.37 15.03 11.34
CA ILE A 250 -9.54 14.15 11.50
C ILE A 250 -9.22 12.68 11.76
N TRP A 251 -7.97 12.28 11.55
CA TRP A 251 -7.54 10.91 11.85
C TRP A 251 -7.67 10.56 13.33
N THR A 252 -7.52 11.54 14.22
CA THR A 252 -7.75 11.36 15.66
C THR A 252 -9.20 10.99 15.96
N VAL A 253 -10.16 11.42 15.15
CA VAL A 253 -11.56 11.03 15.27
C VAL A 253 -11.79 9.67 14.62
N ALA A 254 -11.31 9.49 13.38
CA ALA A 254 -11.58 8.29 12.60
C ALA A 254 -10.88 7.04 13.17
N TYR A 255 -9.59 7.10 13.49
CA TYR A 255 -8.84 5.93 13.96
C TYR A 255 -9.11 5.58 15.43
N ARG A 256 -9.59 6.55 16.25
CA ARG A 256 -10.02 6.27 17.63
C ARG A 256 -11.43 5.70 17.72
N ASP A 257 -12.21 5.72 16.64
CA ASP A 257 -13.50 5.05 16.62
C ASP A 257 -13.32 3.55 16.33
N PRO A 258 -13.59 2.66 17.30
CA PRO A 258 -13.46 1.21 17.09
C PRO A 258 -14.38 0.68 15.98
N ALA A 259 -15.49 1.37 15.67
CA ALA A 259 -16.39 0.96 14.60
C ALA A 259 -15.75 1.19 13.23
N VAL A 260 -14.95 2.25 13.05
CA VAL A 260 -14.21 2.53 11.81
C VAL A 260 -13.10 1.50 11.62
N VAL A 261 -12.32 1.23 12.67
CA VAL A 261 -11.24 0.23 12.63
C VAL A 261 -11.80 -1.15 12.30
N ARG A 262 -12.84 -1.60 13.03
CA ARG A 262 -13.51 -2.89 12.78
C ARG A 262 -14.10 -2.97 11.38
N TRP A 263 -14.72 -1.89 10.90
CA TRP A 263 -15.24 -1.88 9.53
C TRP A 263 -14.16 -2.18 8.50
N LEU A 264 -13.00 -1.51 8.59
CA LEU A 264 -11.92 -1.77 7.63
C LEU A 264 -11.40 -3.20 7.75
N LEU A 265 -11.07 -3.65 8.98
CA LEU A 265 -10.49 -4.98 9.20
C LEU A 265 -11.44 -6.13 8.82
N SER A 266 -12.75 -5.88 8.79
CA SER A 266 -13.77 -6.87 8.41
C SER A 266 -13.97 -7.01 6.90
N GLN A 267 -13.40 -6.13 6.08
CA GLN A 267 -13.63 -6.19 4.63
C GLN A 267 -12.97 -7.42 4.01
N LYS A 268 -13.73 -8.05 3.13
CA LYS A 268 -13.30 -9.25 2.39
C LYS A 268 -13.82 -9.17 0.96
N ARG A 269 -12.92 -9.41 0.00
CA ARG A 269 -13.30 -9.48 -1.40
C ARG A 269 -13.92 -10.85 -1.69
N VAL A 270 -15.03 -10.84 -2.41
CA VAL A 270 -15.58 -12.09 -2.97
C VAL A 270 -14.62 -12.56 -4.06
N PRO A 271 -14.13 -13.81 -4.04
CA PRO A 271 -13.37 -14.36 -5.15
C PRO A 271 -14.21 -14.29 -6.43
N GLN A 272 -13.58 -13.78 -7.49
CA GLN A 272 -14.20 -13.79 -8.82
C GLN A 272 -14.02 -15.15 -9.47
#